data_653891cdf61930d24cb8c0515e9f3982
#
_entry.id   653891cdf61930d24cb8c0515e9f3982
#
_cell.length_a   1.000
_cell.length_b   1.000
_cell.length_c   1.000
_cell.angle_alpha   90.00
_cell.angle_beta   90.00
_cell.angle_gamma   90.00
#
_symmetry.space_group_name_H-M   'P 1'
#
loop_
_entity.id
_entity.type
_entity.pdbx_description
1 polymer ?
#
loop_
_entity_poly.entity_id
_entity_poly.type
_entity_poly.pdbx_seq_one_letter_code
_entity_poly.pdbx_strand_id
1 'polypeptide(L)'
;QTSGRPMKVRFKSVLISLIASSVLAANAFAAERFIIVASTTSTINSGLFDYLLPKFTKRHGIQIRVVGVGTGQAIRVARRGDADVLFVHHKKSELAFVRGGFGVERSDVMFNDFVIVGPENDPAKVDVTKTVVAAYQAIADKKSIFTSRGDDSGTHKKSLSIWQAALKMVPLSSGAKWYRETGSGMGATLNIASAMNAYTLTDRATWENFKNKGMLKILFQHDPMLQNQYGIIKVNPERHNHIKSKEADTFISWLLSSEGQTAINNYKLNGKQVFFANALK
;
A
#
# COMPACT_ATOMS: atom_id res chain seq x y z
N GLN A 1 -65.36 47.73 -54.75
CA GLN A 1 -65.00 48.44 -53.50
C GLN A 1 -64.99 47.50 -52.37
N THR A 2 -63.83 46.99 -51.94
CA THR A 2 -63.65 46.30 -50.66
C THR A 2 -62.20 46.51 -50.19
N SER A 3 -62.10 47.26 -49.11
CA SER A 3 -60.88 47.66 -48.44
C SER A 3 -60.27 46.43 -47.70
N GLY A 4 -59.05 46.11 -48.01
CA GLY A 4 -58.27 45.14 -47.25
C GLY A 4 -57.34 45.85 -46.27
N ARG A 5 -57.47 45.62 -44.99
CA ARG A 5 -56.51 46.03 -43.95
C ARG A 5 -55.35 45.06 -43.83
N PRO A 6 -54.09 45.50 -43.67
CA PRO A 6 -52.98 44.60 -43.47
C PRO A 6 -52.89 44.16 -41.98
N MET A 7 -52.71 42.87 -41.80
CA MET A 7 -52.48 42.23 -40.50
C MET A 7 -51.01 42.40 -40.10
N LYS A 8 -50.76 43.19 -39.04
CA LYS A 8 -49.45 43.29 -38.41
C LYS A 8 -49.16 42.07 -37.54
N VAL A 9 -48.35 41.16 -38.03
CA VAL A 9 -47.82 40.04 -37.24
C VAL A 9 -46.76 40.55 -36.29
N ARG A 10 -46.92 40.31 -35.00
CA ARG A 10 -46.01 40.65 -33.92
C ARG A 10 -44.81 39.67 -33.91
N PHE A 11 -43.68 40.07 -34.45
CA PHE A 11 -42.40 39.40 -34.33
C PHE A 11 -41.59 39.96 -33.13
N LYS A 12 -42.00 39.67 -31.88
CA LYS A 12 -41.23 40.11 -30.69
C LYS A 12 -41.14 39.05 -29.57
N SER A 13 -41.61 37.83 -29.73
CA SER A 13 -41.64 36.87 -28.62
C SER A 13 -40.80 35.58 -28.82
N VAL A 14 -40.06 35.46 -29.90
CA VAL A 14 -39.28 34.24 -30.19
C VAL A 14 -37.79 34.39 -29.86
N LEU A 15 -37.28 35.61 -29.67
CA LEU A 15 -35.85 35.83 -29.47
C LEU A 15 -35.38 35.73 -28.02
N ILE A 16 -36.28 35.67 -27.03
CA ILE A 16 -35.93 35.60 -25.59
C ILE A 16 -35.84 34.13 -25.09
N SER A 17 -36.47 33.17 -25.75
CA SER A 17 -36.46 31.77 -25.34
C SER A 17 -35.20 31.00 -25.77
N LEU A 18 -34.41 31.50 -26.74
CA LEU A 18 -33.18 30.83 -27.19
C LEU A 18 -31.95 31.16 -26.35
N ILE A 19 -31.95 32.23 -25.57
CA ILE A 19 -30.80 32.64 -24.73
C ILE A 19 -30.87 31.95 -23.36
N ALA A 20 -32.05 31.56 -22.90
CA ALA A 20 -32.18 30.84 -21.62
C ALA A 20 -31.80 29.35 -21.69
N SER A 21 -31.78 28.72 -22.88
CA SER A 21 -31.40 27.34 -23.07
C SER A 21 -29.90 27.11 -23.22
N SER A 22 -29.10 28.14 -23.47
CA SER A 22 -27.65 28.03 -23.63
C SER A 22 -26.86 28.17 -22.30
N VAL A 23 -27.52 28.60 -21.21
CA VAL A 23 -26.87 28.74 -19.91
C VAL A 23 -26.91 27.42 -19.07
N LEU A 24 -27.79 26.49 -19.40
CA LEU A 24 -27.86 25.19 -18.67
C LEU A 24 -26.97 24.10 -19.24
N ALA A 25 -26.28 24.29 -20.35
CA ALA A 25 -25.39 23.29 -20.93
C ALA A 25 -23.90 23.45 -20.59
N ALA A 26 -23.56 24.44 -19.73
CA ALA A 26 -22.19 24.63 -19.26
C ALA A 26 -21.90 23.94 -17.92
N ASN A 27 -22.60 22.85 -17.59
CA ASN A 27 -22.01 21.84 -16.72
C ASN A 27 -20.96 21.09 -17.54
N ALA A 28 -19.88 21.83 -17.86
CA ALA A 28 -18.66 21.25 -18.38
C ALA A 28 -18.36 20.01 -17.51
N PHE A 29 -18.22 18.86 -18.13
CA PHE A 29 -17.56 17.70 -17.55
C PHE A 29 -16.25 18.20 -16.94
N ALA A 30 -16.25 18.53 -15.66
CA ALA A 30 -15.03 18.79 -14.95
C ALA A 30 -14.25 17.48 -15.10
N ALA A 31 -13.16 17.53 -15.85
CA ALA A 31 -12.33 16.34 -16.07
C ALA A 31 -12.04 15.73 -14.70
N GLU A 32 -12.35 14.46 -14.57
CA GLU A 32 -12.21 13.74 -13.31
C GLU A 32 -10.77 13.89 -12.81
N ARG A 33 -10.63 14.59 -11.68
CA ARG A 33 -9.30 14.79 -11.07
C ARG A 33 -8.86 13.52 -10.41
N PHE A 34 -7.72 12.99 -10.81
CA PHE A 34 -7.15 11.79 -10.21
C PHE A 34 -5.63 11.84 -10.16
N ILE A 35 -5.06 11.05 -9.25
CA ILE A 35 -3.62 10.71 -9.23
C ILE A 35 -3.44 9.20 -9.23
N ILE A 36 -2.26 8.77 -9.63
CA ILE A 36 -1.82 7.38 -9.57
C ILE A 36 -0.87 7.22 -8.38
N VAL A 37 -1.17 6.27 -7.51
CA VAL A 37 -0.35 5.90 -6.36
C VAL A 37 0.24 4.52 -6.60
N ALA A 38 1.56 4.43 -6.75
CA ALA A 38 2.27 3.15 -6.76
C ALA A 38 2.42 2.64 -5.33
N SER A 39 1.90 1.46 -5.05
CA SER A 39 1.92 0.84 -3.72
C SER A 39 2.12 -0.67 -3.82
N THR A 40 1.91 -1.38 -2.71
CA THR A 40 2.13 -2.82 -2.66
C THR A 40 0.82 -3.61 -2.64
N THR A 41 0.88 -4.83 -3.21
CA THR A 41 -0.24 -5.78 -3.16
C THR A 41 -0.67 -6.06 -1.72
N SER A 42 0.28 -6.16 -0.78
CA SER A 42 -0.03 -6.38 0.63
C SER A 42 -0.80 -5.21 1.25
N THR A 43 -0.49 -3.96 0.87
CA THR A 43 -1.24 -2.78 1.33
C THR A 43 -2.67 -2.79 0.78
N ILE A 44 -2.87 -3.14 -0.49
CA ILE A 44 -4.21 -3.31 -1.06
C ILE A 44 -4.97 -4.40 -0.31
N ASN A 45 -4.37 -5.59 -0.18
CA ASN A 45 -5.00 -6.76 0.45
C ASN A 45 -5.32 -6.55 1.93
N SER A 46 -4.69 -5.58 2.59
CA SER A 46 -5.05 -5.22 3.96
C SER A 46 -6.43 -4.56 4.10
N GLY A 47 -7.03 -4.09 2.99
CA GLY A 47 -8.29 -3.35 3.00
C GLY A 47 -8.18 -1.87 3.42
N LEU A 48 -6.98 -1.40 3.77
CA LEU A 48 -6.77 -0.03 4.26
C LEU A 48 -7.20 1.02 3.23
N PHE A 49 -6.86 0.81 1.96
CA PHE A 49 -7.20 1.75 0.89
C PHE A 49 -8.71 1.85 0.66
N ASP A 50 -9.44 0.74 0.73
CA ASP A 50 -10.90 0.75 0.59
C ASP A 50 -11.58 1.55 1.71
N TYR A 51 -10.93 1.65 2.86
CA TYR A 51 -11.40 2.44 3.98
C TYR A 51 -10.97 3.92 3.91
N LEU A 52 -9.72 4.21 3.51
CA LEU A 52 -9.17 5.57 3.53
C LEU A 52 -9.55 6.40 2.30
N LEU A 53 -9.42 5.82 1.10
CA LEU A 53 -9.48 6.59 -0.14
C LEU A 53 -10.86 7.22 -0.41
N PRO A 54 -12.01 6.57 -0.08
CA PRO A 54 -13.30 7.23 -0.21
C PRO A 54 -13.45 8.48 0.66
N LYS A 55 -12.82 8.51 1.85
CA LYS A 55 -12.84 9.68 2.76
C LYS A 55 -12.11 10.85 2.12
N PHE A 56 -10.92 10.60 1.58
CA PHE A 56 -10.14 11.60 0.85
C PHE A 56 -10.89 12.12 -0.39
N THR A 57 -11.38 11.21 -1.22
CA THR A 57 -12.10 11.58 -2.47
C THR A 57 -13.35 12.40 -2.17
N LYS A 58 -14.12 12.03 -1.15
CA LYS A 58 -15.30 12.79 -0.72
C LYS A 58 -14.95 14.23 -0.30
N ARG A 59 -13.80 14.41 0.35
CA ARG A 59 -13.38 15.74 0.86
C ARG A 59 -12.75 16.62 -0.21
N HIS A 60 -11.98 16.05 -1.11
CA HIS A 60 -11.13 16.82 -2.04
C HIS A 60 -11.53 16.71 -3.51
N GLY A 61 -12.47 15.83 -3.86
CA GLY A 61 -12.89 15.63 -5.25
C GLY A 61 -11.77 15.09 -6.16
N ILE A 62 -10.76 14.39 -5.58
CA ILE A 62 -9.64 13.79 -6.29
C ILE A 62 -9.72 12.29 -6.09
N GLN A 63 -9.74 11.53 -7.19
CA GLN A 63 -9.69 10.07 -7.13
C GLN A 63 -8.25 9.59 -6.97
N ILE A 64 -8.08 8.51 -6.23
CA ILE A 64 -6.80 7.82 -6.09
C ILE A 64 -6.89 6.49 -6.82
N ARG A 65 -6.05 6.32 -7.85
CA ARG A 65 -5.92 5.08 -8.61
C ARG A 65 -4.66 4.36 -8.13
N VAL A 66 -4.84 3.23 -7.46
CA VAL A 66 -3.71 2.50 -6.87
C VAL A 66 -3.19 1.43 -7.83
N VAL A 67 -1.88 1.43 -8.05
CA VAL A 67 -1.15 0.35 -8.73
C VAL A 67 -0.46 -0.48 -7.66
N GLY A 68 -1.01 -1.67 -7.38
CA GLY A 68 -0.52 -2.58 -6.36
C GLY A 68 0.34 -3.71 -6.93
N VAL A 69 1.64 -3.65 -6.61
CA VAL A 69 2.64 -4.62 -7.08
C VAL A 69 3.65 -4.91 -5.96
N GLY A 70 4.71 -5.66 -6.20
CA GLY A 70 5.81 -5.80 -5.22
C GLY A 70 6.56 -4.47 -5.02
N THR A 71 7.17 -4.26 -3.85
CA THR A 71 7.85 -3.00 -3.47
C THR A 71 8.85 -2.53 -4.54
N GLY A 72 9.72 -3.43 -5.04
CA GLY A 72 10.69 -3.08 -6.07
C GLY A 72 10.02 -2.69 -7.38
N GLN A 73 8.93 -3.35 -7.75
CA GLN A 73 8.14 -3.00 -8.93
C GLN A 73 7.44 -1.65 -8.77
N ALA A 74 6.86 -1.34 -7.60
CA ALA A 74 6.24 -0.06 -7.30
C ALA A 74 7.26 1.09 -7.44
N ILE A 75 8.47 0.90 -6.92
CA ILE A 75 9.57 1.87 -7.08
C ILE A 75 9.95 2.04 -8.56
N ARG A 76 9.99 0.97 -9.36
CA ARG A 76 10.25 1.07 -10.80
C ARG A 76 9.15 1.83 -11.54
N VAL A 77 7.88 1.61 -11.22
CA VAL A 77 6.73 2.36 -11.75
C VAL A 77 6.89 3.85 -11.47
N ALA A 78 7.14 4.21 -10.19
CA ALA A 78 7.34 5.59 -9.79
C ALA A 78 8.59 6.23 -10.44
N ARG A 79 9.69 5.47 -10.60
CA ARG A 79 10.92 5.95 -11.23
C ARG A 79 10.73 6.34 -12.70
N ARG A 80 9.84 5.64 -13.42
CA ARG A 80 9.50 5.96 -14.81
C ARG A 80 8.51 7.13 -14.95
N GLY A 81 7.96 7.62 -13.84
CA GLY A 81 6.90 8.64 -13.85
C GLY A 81 5.50 8.09 -14.15
N ASP A 82 5.32 6.77 -14.08
CA ASP A 82 4.02 6.12 -14.31
C ASP A 82 3.09 6.21 -13.08
N ALA A 83 3.52 6.88 -12.02
CA ALA A 83 2.74 7.23 -10.83
C ALA A 83 3.11 8.63 -10.34
N ASP A 84 2.17 9.30 -9.68
CA ASP A 84 2.35 10.62 -9.07
C ASP A 84 2.94 10.54 -7.66
N VAL A 85 2.63 9.44 -6.96
CA VAL A 85 3.01 9.19 -5.57
C VAL A 85 3.49 7.75 -5.42
N LEU A 86 4.53 7.55 -4.61
CA LEU A 86 5.00 6.25 -4.14
C LEU A 86 4.62 6.10 -2.66
N PHE A 87 3.87 5.04 -2.32
CA PHE A 87 3.45 4.73 -0.96
C PHE A 87 3.74 3.26 -0.64
N VAL A 88 4.88 3.02 -0.03
CA VAL A 88 5.42 1.67 0.25
C VAL A 88 6.04 1.59 1.66
N HIS A 89 6.65 0.47 2.00
CA HIS A 89 7.13 0.17 3.35
C HIS A 89 8.52 -0.50 3.37
N HIS A 90 9.49 0.07 2.64
CA HIS A 90 10.89 -0.33 2.71
C HIS A 90 11.82 0.89 2.72
N LYS A 91 12.02 1.46 3.92
CA LYS A 91 12.68 2.76 4.14
C LYS A 91 14.02 2.91 3.39
N LYS A 92 14.86 1.85 3.36
CA LYS A 92 16.14 1.89 2.65
C LYS A 92 16.00 2.17 1.15
N SER A 93 15.06 1.49 0.49
CA SER A 93 14.77 1.68 -0.94
C SER A 93 14.09 3.02 -1.21
N GLU A 94 13.21 3.46 -0.31
CA GLU A 94 12.51 4.76 -0.38
C GLU A 94 13.51 5.91 -0.29
N LEU A 95 14.44 5.86 0.65
CA LEU A 95 15.50 6.86 0.78
C LEU A 95 16.47 6.83 -0.43
N ALA A 96 16.73 5.66 -1.01
CA ALA A 96 17.52 5.57 -2.23
C ALA A 96 16.80 6.20 -3.43
N PHE A 97 15.48 6.05 -3.51
CA PHE A 97 14.64 6.68 -4.53
C PHE A 97 14.72 8.23 -4.45
N VAL A 98 14.64 8.79 -3.24
CA VAL A 98 14.78 10.24 -3.01
C VAL A 98 16.20 10.71 -3.32
N ARG A 99 17.22 10.04 -2.79
CA ARG A 99 18.64 10.40 -3.08
C ARG A 99 18.98 10.34 -4.57
N GLY A 100 18.34 9.46 -5.33
CA GLY A 100 18.47 9.39 -6.78
C GLY A 100 17.75 10.51 -7.53
N GLY A 101 17.07 11.43 -6.83
CA GLY A 101 16.32 12.54 -7.42
C GLY A 101 15.02 12.14 -8.10
N PHE A 102 14.51 10.91 -7.87
CA PHE A 102 13.25 10.44 -8.43
C PHE A 102 12.04 10.84 -7.58
N GLY A 103 12.24 11.09 -6.30
CA GLY A 103 11.24 11.60 -5.36
C GLY A 103 11.71 12.90 -4.73
N VAL A 104 10.76 13.73 -4.29
CA VAL A 104 11.06 15.04 -3.67
C VAL A 104 11.46 14.84 -2.21
N GLU A 105 10.57 14.32 -1.39
CA GLU A 105 10.73 14.12 0.04
C GLU A 105 9.99 12.87 0.49
N ARG A 106 10.55 12.20 1.51
CA ARG A 106 9.94 11.05 2.16
C ARG A 106 9.37 11.45 3.52
N SER A 107 8.11 11.15 3.76
CA SER A 107 7.47 11.30 5.07
C SER A 107 7.07 9.94 5.63
N ASP A 108 7.25 9.76 6.95
CA ASP A 108 6.65 8.64 7.68
C ASP A 108 5.15 8.85 7.76
N VAL A 109 4.35 7.79 7.60
CA VAL A 109 2.88 7.87 7.59
C VAL A 109 2.29 7.07 8.73
N MET A 110 2.68 5.82 8.82
CA MET A 110 2.15 4.83 9.75
C MET A 110 3.09 3.63 9.78
N PHE A 111 2.88 2.74 10.73
CA PHE A 111 3.51 1.41 10.73
C PHE A 111 2.49 0.32 11.00
N ASN A 112 2.76 -0.87 10.54
CA ASN A 112 2.25 -2.12 11.07
C ASN A 112 3.44 -2.98 11.50
N ASP A 113 3.20 -4.21 11.91
CA ASP A 113 4.28 -5.12 12.26
C ASP A 113 4.23 -6.39 11.42
N PHE A 114 5.38 -7.05 11.36
CA PHE A 114 5.48 -8.42 10.92
C PHE A 114 5.33 -9.37 12.12
N VAL A 115 4.91 -10.57 11.82
CA VAL A 115 4.83 -11.68 12.77
C VAL A 115 5.50 -12.92 12.16
N ILE A 116 6.08 -13.76 13.00
CA ILE A 116 6.47 -15.11 12.60
C ILE A 116 5.29 -16.02 12.91
N VAL A 117 4.77 -16.67 11.88
CA VAL A 117 3.80 -17.73 12.03
C VAL A 117 4.46 -19.07 11.77
N GLY A 118 3.97 -20.11 12.40
CA GLY A 118 4.52 -21.45 12.24
C GLY A 118 3.60 -22.51 12.85
N PRO A 119 4.01 -23.79 12.77
CA PRO A 119 3.20 -24.91 13.23
C PRO A 119 2.93 -24.82 14.74
N GLU A 120 1.72 -25.21 15.15
CA GLU A 120 1.26 -25.13 16.54
C GLU A 120 2.16 -25.86 17.53
N ASN A 121 2.77 -26.99 17.12
CA ASN A 121 3.69 -27.76 17.93
C ASN A 121 5.11 -27.15 18.06
N ASP A 122 5.39 -26.09 17.33
CA ASP A 122 6.61 -25.27 17.40
C ASP A 122 7.92 -26.05 17.61
N PRO A 123 8.34 -26.90 16.66
CA PRO A 123 9.52 -27.77 16.83
C PRO A 123 10.81 -26.99 17.03
N ALA A 124 10.91 -25.74 16.56
CA ALA A 124 12.07 -24.89 16.77
C ALA A 124 12.01 -24.07 18.08
N LYS A 125 10.90 -24.15 18.82
CA LYS A 125 10.68 -23.39 20.07
C LYS A 125 10.85 -21.88 19.88
N VAL A 126 10.24 -21.36 18.83
CA VAL A 126 10.26 -19.94 18.47
C VAL A 126 9.54 -19.10 19.52
N ASP A 127 8.45 -19.62 20.09
CA ASP A 127 7.59 -18.93 21.06
C ASP A 127 8.29 -18.57 22.40
N VAL A 128 9.37 -19.24 22.74
CA VAL A 128 10.15 -18.94 23.96
C VAL A 128 11.39 -18.09 23.69
N THR A 129 11.65 -17.69 22.44
CA THR A 129 12.78 -16.83 22.13
C THR A 129 12.50 -15.37 22.54
N LYS A 130 13.56 -14.61 22.84
CA LYS A 130 13.45 -13.23 23.32
C LYS A 130 13.57 -12.19 22.21
N THR A 131 14.12 -12.56 21.06
CA THR A 131 14.33 -11.66 19.92
C THR A 131 14.00 -12.38 18.62
N VAL A 132 13.63 -11.62 17.59
CA VAL A 132 13.38 -12.18 16.26
C VAL A 132 14.63 -12.81 15.66
N VAL A 133 15.81 -12.28 16.00
CA VAL A 133 17.11 -12.85 15.59
C VAL A 133 17.29 -14.25 16.20
N ALA A 134 17.00 -14.41 17.50
CA ALA A 134 17.05 -15.72 18.15
C ALA A 134 16.00 -16.71 17.60
N ALA A 135 14.80 -16.21 17.23
CA ALA A 135 13.78 -17.04 16.60
C ALA A 135 14.25 -17.59 15.24
N TYR A 136 14.86 -16.78 14.40
CA TYR A 136 15.42 -17.20 13.12
C TYR A 136 16.60 -18.14 13.30
N GLN A 137 17.48 -17.87 14.28
CA GLN A 137 18.58 -18.80 14.62
C GLN A 137 18.05 -20.18 15.03
N ALA A 138 17.02 -20.21 15.90
CA ALA A 138 16.42 -21.45 16.37
C ALA A 138 15.80 -22.28 15.22
N ILE A 139 15.14 -21.62 14.27
CA ILE A 139 14.60 -22.26 13.06
C ILE A 139 15.74 -22.92 12.24
N ALA A 140 16.84 -22.18 12.04
CA ALA A 140 17.99 -22.69 11.29
C ALA A 140 18.69 -23.84 12.00
N ASP A 141 18.94 -23.74 13.31
CA ASP A 141 19.61 -24.78 14.12
C ASP A 141 18.81 -26.09 14.10
N LYS A 142 17.49 -26.00 14.15
CA LYS A 142 16.60 -27.16 14.04
C LYS A 142 16.37 -27.63 12.61
N LYS A 143 16.84 -26.84 11.62
CA LYS A 143 16.56 -27.09 10.19
C LYS A 143 15.06 -27.26 9.92
N SER A 144 14.25 -26.53 10.69
CA SER A 144 12.79 -26.53 10.53
C SER A 144 12.41 -25.82 9.24
N ILE A 145 11.41 -26.32 8.53
CA ILE A 145 11.03 -25.74 7.24
C ILE A 145 10.61 -24.27 7.43
N PHE A 146 11.24 -23.40 6.65
CA PHE A 146 10.91 -21.98 6.55
C PHE A 146 10.58 -21.64 5.10
N THR A 147 9.40 -21.06 4.87
CA THR A 147 9.01 -20.57 3.56
C THR A 147 9.27 -19.07 3.47
N SER A 148 10.02 -18.68 2.47
CA SER A 148 10.32 -17.28 2.14
C SER A 148 9.61 -16.89 0.85
N ARG A 149 9.30 -15.62 0.68
CA ARG A 149 8.63 -15.14 -0.54
C ARG A 149 9.50 -15.32 -1.78
N GLY A 150 10.81 -15.12 -1.68
CA GLY A 150 11.73 -15.27 -2.82
C GLY A 150 11.43 -14.28 -3.97
N ASP A 151 10.86 -13.11 -3.65
CA ASP A 151 10.48 -12.06 -4.60
C ASP A 151 11.08 -10.70 -4.23
N ASP A 152 10.77 -9.65 -4.98
CA ASP A 152 11.25 -8.28 -4.71
C ASP A 152 10.31 -7.51 -3.74
N SER A 153 9.65 -8.20 -2.81
CA SER A 153 8.73 -7.59 -1.84
C SER A 153 9.44 -7.00 -0.63
N GLY A 154 8.77 -6.06 0.05
CA GLY A 154 9.22 -5.54 1.34
C GLY A 154 9.33 -6.62 2.41
N THR A 155 8.38 -7.58 2.44
CA THR A 155 8.42 -8.73 3.36
C THR A 155 9.64 -9.61 3.10
N HIS A 156 9.97 -9.90 1.83
CA HIS A 156 11.15 -10.67 1.50
C HIS A 156 12.43 -9.95 1.96
N LYS A 157 12.56 -8.65 1.63
CA LYS A 157 13.70 -7.82 2.07
C LYS A 157 13.85 -7.78 3.60
N LYS A 158 12.73 -7.69 4.32
CA LYS A 158 12.72 -7.77 5.79
C LYS A 158 13.22 -9.13 6.27
N SER A 159 12.70 -10.22 5.72
CA SER A 159 13.14 -11.58 6.08
C SER A 159 14.64 -11.78 5.84
N LEU A 160 15.16 -11.34 4.68
CA LEU A 160 16.60 -11.43 4.38
C LEU A 160 17.43 -10.63 5.38
N SER A 161 16.97 -9.44 5.80
CA SER A 161 17.70 -8.64 6.80
C SER A 161 17.77 -9.32 8.18
N ILE A 162 16.72 -10.05 8.56
CA ILE A 162 16.71 -10.83 9.81
C ILE A 162 17.62 -12.05 9.69
N TRP A 163 17.59 -12.78 8.58
CA TRP A 163 18.52 -13.88 8.30
C TRP A 163 19.98 -13.41 8.36
N GLN A 164 20.30 -12.28 7.74
CA GLN A 164 21.63 -11.69 7.80
C GLN A 164 22.06 -11.35 9.22
N ALA A 165 21.14 -10.88 10.06
CA ALA A 165 21.42 -10.61 11.46
C ALA A 165 21.64 -11.90 12.27
N ALA A 166 20.84 -12.94 12.00
CA ALA A 166 20.88 -14.20 12.72
C ALA A 166 22.11 -15.07 12.35
N LEU A 167 22.35 -15.26 11.07
CA LEU A 167 23.34 -16.24 10.57
C LEU A 167 24.59 -15.58 10.00
N LYS A 168 24.67 -14.24 9.92
CA LYS A 168 25.67 -13.48 9.17
C LYS A 168 25.67 -13.75 7.66
N MET A 169 24.67 -14.49 7.20
CA MET A 169 24.47 -14.86 5.79
C MET A 169 22.96 -15.03 5.54
N VAL A 170 22.60 -15.05 4.27
CA VAL A 170 21.25 -15.36 3.84
C VAL A 170 21.21 -16.84 3.41
N PRO A 171 20.25 -17.66 3.90
CA PRO A 171 20.08 -19.03 3.42
C PRO A 171 19.71 -19.02 1.93
N LEU A 172 20.21 -20.04 1.22
CA LEU A 172 19.87 -20.27 -0.19
C LEU A 172 19.16 -21.63 -0.31
N SER A 173 18.08 -21.67 -1.09
CA SER A 173 17.31 -22.89 -1.34
C SER A 173 18.15 -24.02 -1.94
N SER A 174 19.20 -23.68 -2.68
CA SER A 174 20.15 -24.64 -3.27
C SER A 174 21.02 -25.36 -2.23
N GLY A 175 21.29 -24.72 -1.08
CA GLY A 175 22.17 -25.25 -0.02
C GLY A 175 21.44 -25.67 1.25
N ALA A 176 20.33 -25.03 1.57
CA ALA A 176 19.56 -25.27 2.80
C ALA A 176 18.18 -25.86 2.45
N LYS A 177 18.05 -27.19 2.48
CA LYS A 177 16.79 -27.88 2.13
C LYS A 177 15.60 -27.47 3.00
N TRP A 178 15.83 -26.92 4.18
CA TRP A 178 14.80 -26.40 5.08
C TRP A 178 14.33 -24.98 4.70
N TYR A 179 15.08 -24.25 3.91
CA TYR A 179 14.72 -22.91 3.43
C TYR A 179 14.12 -23.00 2.03
N ARG A 180 12.89 -22.55 1.87
CA ARG A 180 12.09 -22.69 0.64
C ARG A 180 11.65 -21.32 0.14
N GLU A 181 12.13 -20.90 -1.00
CA GLU A 181 11.63 -19.72 -1.69
C GLU A 181 10.45 -20.09 -2.56
N THR A 182 9.32 -19.38 -2.38
CA THR A 182 8.06 -19.69 -3.08
C THR A 182 7.93 -18.96 -4.40
N GLY A 183 8.65 -17.85 -4.59
CA GLY A 183 8.54 -16.97 -5.76
C GLY A 183 7.16 -16.30 -5.86
N SER A 184 6.41 -16.19 -4.75
CA SER A 184 4.98 -15.86 -4.76
C SER A 184 4.64 -14.73 -3.80
N GLY A 185 3.46 -14.13 -3.98
CA GLY A 185 2.88 -13.16 -3.05
C GLY A 185 2.57 -13.76 -1.68
N MET A 186 2.29 -12.90 -0.68
CA MET A 186 2.18 -13.34 0.72
C MET A 186 1.07 -14.37 0.95
N GLY A 187 -0.10 -14.20 0.34
CA GLY A 187 -1.20 -15.15 0.48
C GLY A 187 -0.86 -16.55 -0.04
N ALA A 188 -0.20 -16.64 -1.21
CA ALA A 188 0.26 -17.91 -1.76
C ALA A 188 1.37 -18.53 -0.90
N THR A 189 2.31 -17.73 -0.40
CA THR A 189 3.35 -18.17 0.54
C THR A 189 2.76 -18.73 1.84
N LEU A 190 1.72 -18.09 2.40
CA LEU A 190 0.99 -18.59 3.57
C LEU A 190 0.28 -19.92 3.29
N ASN A 191 -0.33 -20.09 2.10
CA ASN A 191 -0.92 -21.38 1.72
C ASN A 191 0.13 -22.50 1.67
N ILE A 192 1.30 -22.22 1.10
CA ILE A 192 2.42 -23.18 1.05
C ILE A 192 2.92 -23.47 2.47
N ALA A 193 3.10 -22.44 3.32
CA ALA A 193 3.49 -22.61 4.72
C ALA A 193 2.49 -23.48 5.48
N SER A 194 1.19 -23.24 5.31
CA SER A 194 0.12 -24.04 5.93
C SER A 194 0.18 -25.51 5.49
N ALA A 195 0.34 -25.76 4.19
CA ALA A 195 0.42 -27.11 3.65
C ALA A 195 1.67 -27.89 4.11
N MET A 196 2.78 -27.18 4.37
CA MET A 196 4.07 -27.76 4.77
C MET A 196 4.30 -27.76 6.27
N ASN A 197 3.40 -27.22 7.08
CA ASN A 197 3.63 -26.92 8.50
C ASN A 197 4.95 -26.16 8.71
N ALA A 198 5.17 -25.12 7.90
CA ALA A 198 6.41 -24.36 7.86
C ALA A 198 6.29 -23.05 8.65
N TYR A 199 7.43 -22.54 9.10
CA TYR A 199 7.55 -21.16 9.57
C TYR A 199 7.55 -20.19 8.39
N THR A 200 7.03 -18.99 8.59
CA THR A 200 7.15 -17.89 7.63
C THR A 200 6.99 -16.54 8.31
N LEU A 201 7.55 -15.50 7.68
CA LEU A 201 7.32 -14.10 8.05
C LEU A 201 6.14 -13.56 7.25
N THR A 202 5.21 -12.90 7.91
CA THR A 202 4.09 -12.21 7.25
C THR A 202 3.78 -10.90 7.96
N ASP A 203 3.24 -9.91 7.24
CA ASP A 203 2.64 -8.76 7.89
C ASP A 203 1.35 -9.17 8.62
N ARG A 204 1.10 -8.54 9.76
CA ARG A 204 -0.05 -8.87 10.61
C ARG A 204 -1.38 -8.71 9.89
N ALA A 205 -1.56 -7.69 9.07
CA ALA A 205 -2.82 -7.46 8.37
C ALA A 205 -3.13 -8.60 7.38
N THR A 206 -2.15 -9.07 6.62
CA THR A 206 -2.32 -10.25 5.76
C THR A 206 -2.65 -11.49 6.57
N TRP A 207 -1.97 -11.71 7.71
CA TRP A 207 -2.27 -12.83 8.60
C TRP A 207 -3.69 -12.79 9.16
N GLU A 208 -4.15 -11.63 9.61
CA GLU A 208 -5.53 -11.48 10.16
C GLU A 208 -6.59 -11.78 9.09
N ASN A 209 -6.35 -11.40 7.83
CA ASN A 209 -7.25 -11.68 6.71
C ASN A 209 -7.14 -13.11 6.16
N PHE A 210 -6.02 -13.78 6.40
CA PHE A 210 -5.77 -15.11 5.86
C PHE A 210 -6.69 -16.15 6.50
N LYS A 211 -7.43 -16.90 5.67
CA LYS A 211 -8.45 -17.85 6.14
C LYS A 211 -7.93 -19.27 6.29
N ASN A 212 -7.00 -19.69 5.43
CA ASN A 212 -6.50 -21.08 5.37
C ASN A 212 -5.32 -21.30 6.32
N LYS A 213 -5.48 -20.94 7.60
CA LYS A 213 -4.41 -21.00 8.61
C LYS A 213 -3.96 -22.41 8.93
N GLY A 214 -4.87 -23.40 8.79
CA GLY A 214 -4.57 -24.78 9.18
C GLY A 214 -4.07 -24.87 10.62
N MET A 215 -2.92 -25.49 10.82
CA MET A 215 -2.24 -25.61 12.12
C MET A 215 -1.24 -24.49 12.41
N LEU A 216 -1.24 -23.41 11.60
CA LEU A 216 -0.36 -22.27 11.84
C LEU A 216 -0.95 -21.31 12.87
N LYS A 217 -0.08 -20.80 13.73
CA LYS A 217 -0.39 -19.72 14.68
C LYS A 217 0.75 -18.70 14.72
N ILE A 218 0.49 -17.51 15.30
CA ILE A 218 1.57 -16.57 15.62
C ILE A 218 2.42 -17.16 16.72
N LEU A 219 3.73 -17.30 16.48
CA LEU A 219 4.70 -17.81 17.42
C LEU A 219 5.64 -16.72 17.95
N PHE A 220 5.88 -15.66 17.17
CA PHE A 220 6.72 -14.54 17.60
C PHE A 220 6.22 -13.19 17.06
N GLN A 221 6.26 -12.15 17.90
CA GLN A 221 5.78 -10.80 17.62
C GLN A 221 6.40 -9.76 18.57
N HIS A 222 6.12 -8.49 18.30
CA HIS A 222 6.48 -7.34 19.17
C HIS A 222 7.98 -7.05 19.30
N ASP A 223 8.81 -7.47 18.35
CA ASP A 223 10.21 -7.10 18.28
C ASP A 223 10.38 -5.78 17.49
N PRO A 224 11.27 -4.84 17.90
CA PRO A 224 11.53 -3.62 17.15
C PRO A 224 11.95 -3.87 15.67
N MET A 225 12.67 -4.94 15.38
CA MET A 225 13.03 -5.30 13.99
C MET A 225 11.82 -5.73 13.15
N LEU A 226 10.71 -6.10 13.78
CA LEU A 226 9.47 -6.47 13.10
C LEU A 226 8.60 -5.27 12.72
N GLN A 227 8.95 -4.05 13.13
CA GLN A 227 8.23 -2.87 12.68
C GLN A 227 8.35 -2.68 11.17
N ASN A 228 7.22 -2.39 10.56
CA ASN A 228 7.06 -2.18 9.13
C ASN A 228 6.58 -0.76 8.87
N GLN A 229 7.55 0.16 8.72
CA GLN A 229 7.28 1.58 8.54
C GLN A 229 6.88 1.89 7.11
N TYR A 230 5.74 2.53 6.94
CA TYR A 230 5.24 3.04 5.66
C TYR A 230 5.72 4.48 5.44
N GLY A 231 6.22 4.72 4.23
CA GLY A 231 6.61 6.03 3.76
C GLY A 231 5.81 6.45 2.54
N ILE A 232 5.62 7.77 2.40
CA ILE A 232 4.99 8.37 1.23
C ILE A 232 5.92 9.38 0.60
N ILE A 233 5.98 9.40 -0.74
CA ILE A 233 6.91 10.22 -1.52
C ILE A 233 6.20 10.73 -2.76
N LYS A 234 6.24 12.03 -3.00
CA LYS A 234 5.85 12.61 -4.29
C LYS A 234 6.93 12.30 -5.33
N VAL A 235 6.53 11.80 -6.48
CA VAL A 235 7.43 11.64 -7.64
C VAL A 235 7.89 13.02 -8.10
N ASN A 236 9.17 13.14 -8.45
CA ASN A 236 9.77 14.43 -8.75
C ASN A 236 9.26 15.02 -10.08
N PRO A 237 8.51 16.13 -10.06
CA PRO A 237 7.98 16.77 -11.26
C PRO A 237 9.08 17.38 -12.16
N GLU A 238 10.26 17.66 -11.62
CA GLU A 238 11.40 18.15 -12.43
C GLU A 238 11.95 17.07 -13.36
N ARG A 239 11.76 15.80 -13.01
CA ARG A 239 12.12 14.66 -13.87
C ARG A 239 10.99 14.26 -14.83
N HIS A 240 9.74 14.49 -14.43
CA HIS A 240 8.56 14.04 -15.14
C HIS A 240 7.50 15.15 -15.10
N ASN A 241 7.46 16.01 -16.12
CA ASN A 241 6.63 17.20 -16.18
C ASN A 241 5.10 16.93 -16.16
N HIS A 242 4.68 15.69 -16.40
CA HIS A 242 3.27 15.28 -16.37
C HIS A 242 2.78 14.87 -14.97
N ILE A 243 3.65 14.84 -13.96
CA ILE A 243 3.26 14.54 -12.58
C ILE A 243 2.25 15.58 -12.07
N LYS A 244 1.15 15.09 -11.56
CA LYS A 244 0.06 15.89 -11.00
C LYS A 244 0.42 16.39 -9.59
N SER A 245 1.39 17.29 -9.56
CA SER A 245 2.07 17.71 -8.33
C SER A 245 1.10 18.29 -7.29
N LYS A 246 0.15 19.13 -7.73
CA LYS A 246 -0.84 19.76 -6.84
C LYS A 246 -1.77 18.75 -6.18
N GLU A 247 -2.28 17.81 -6.95
CA GLU A 247 -3.14 16.73 -6.45
C GLU A 247 -2.37 15.77 -5.55
N ALA A 248 -1.11 15.45 -5.90
CA ALA A 248 -0.21 14.64 -5.09
C ALA A 248 0.07 15.31 -3.74
N ASP A 249 0.38 16.61 -3.73
CA ASP A 249 0.59 17.38 -2.50
C ASP A 249 -0.66 17.41 -1.63
N THR A 250 -1.85 17.56 -2.24
CA THR A 250 -3.13 17.53 -1.52
C THR A 250 -3.33 16.16 -0.83
N PHE A 251 -3.05 15.07 -1.53
CA PHE A 251 -3.20 13.72 -0.96
C PHE A 251 -2.20 13.48 0.18
N ILE A 252 -0.93 13.79 -0.03
CA ILE A 252 0.12 13.64 0.98
C ILE A 252 -0.21 14.48 2.22
N SER A 253 -0.55 15.76 2.03
CA SER A 253 -0.88 16.66 3.14
C SER A 253 -2.09 16.17 3.93
N TRP A 254 -3.14 15.67 3.27
CA TRP A 254 -4.28 15.08 3.95
C TRP A 254 -3.89 13.83 4.75
N LEU A 255 -3.12 12.92 4.15
CA LEU A 255 -2.73 11.68 4.80
C LEU A 255 -1.87 11.93 6.05
N LEU A 256 -1.02 12.97 6.03
CA LEU A 256 -0.17 13.39 7.14
C LEU A 256 -0.89 14.30 8.15
N SER A 257 -2.07 14.83 7.84
CA SER A 257 -2.85 15.68 8.74
C SER A 257 -3.47 14.90 9.89
N SER A 258 -3.95 15.63 10.92
CA SER A 258 -4.70 15.01 12.03
C SER A 258 -5.90 14.20 11.56
N GLU A 259 -6.59 14.62 10.49
CA GLU A 259 -7.74 13.89 9.92
C GLU A 259 -7.30 12.55 9.33
N GLY A 260 -6.27 12.56 8.45
CA GLY A 260 -5.75 11.34 7.84
C GLY A 260 -5.14 10.38 8.87
N GLN A 261 -4.39 10.90 9.83
CA GLN A 261 -3.77 10.11 10.89
C GLN A 261 -4.82 9.49 11.83
N THR A 262 -5.88 10.23 12.17
CA THR A 262 -7.03 9.69 12.93
C THR A 262 -7.76 8.62 12.14
N ALA A 263 -7.96 8.82 10.84
CA ALA A 263 -8.59 7.81 9.98
C ALA A 263 -7.76 6.51 9.94
N ILE A 264 -6.43 6.59 9.84
CA ILE A 264 -5.54 5.42 9.91
C ILE A 264 -5.72 4.69 11.24
N ASN A 265 -5.68 5.40 12.37
CA ASN A 265 -5.82 4.80 13.71
C ASN A 265 -7.20 4.18 13.96
N ASN A 266 -8.23 4.68 13.29
CA ASN A 266 -9.60 4.16 13.39
C ASN A 266 -9.85 2.95 12.49
N TYR A 267 -8.94 2.64 11.57
CA TYR A 267 -9.06 1.44 10.75
C TYR A 267 -8.87 0.19 11.60
N LYS A 268 -9.84 -0.72 11.53
CA LYS A 268 -9.80 -1.99 12.25
C LYS A 268 -10.06 -3.15 11.30
N LEU A 269 -9.27 -4.19 11.42
CA LEU A 269 -9.44 -5.45 10.74
C LEU A 269 -9.91 -6.51 11.73
N ASN A 270 -11.09 -7.08 11.51
CA ASN A 270 -11.70 -8.02 12.45
C ASN A 270 -11.78 -7.47 13.89
N GLY A 271 -12.07 -6.16 14.04
CA GLY A 271 -12.15 -5.46 15.32
C GLY A 271 -10.81 -5.06 15.96
N LYS A 272 -9.67 -5.43 15.34
CA LYS A 272 -8.33 -5.12 15.82
C LYS A 272 -7.69 -3.97 15.03
N GLN A 273 -7.01 -3.07 15.73
CA GLN A 273 -6.15 -2.08 15.08
C GLN A 273 -4.90 -2.79 14.53
N VAL A 274 -4.62 -2.56 13.25
CA VAL A 274 -3.50 -3.20 12.54
C VAL A 274 -2.53 -2.19 11.94
N PHE A 275 -2.90 -0.92 11.87
CA PHE A 275 -2.04 0.19 11.47
C PHE A 275 -2.02 1.26 12.56
N PHE A 276 -0.86 1.85 12.77
CA PHE A 276 -0.58 2.85 13.79
C PHE A 276 0.01 4.09 13.12
N ALA A 277 -0.74 5.18 13.13
CA ALA A 277 -0.32 6.45 12.55
C ALA A 277 0.87 7.03 13.34
N ASN A 278 1.86 7.58 12.65
CA ASN A 278 3.06 8.16 13.29
C ASN A 278 3.70 9.33 12.53
N ALA A 279 2.93 10.00 11.66
CA ALA A 279 3.41 11.20 10.97
C ALA A 279 3.56 12.41 11.88
N LEU A 280 2.76 12.49 12.94
CA LEU A 280 2.67 13.63 13.86
C LEU A 280 3.48 13.35 15.16
N LYS A 281 4.76 13.12 15.03
CA LYS A 281 5.67 12.97 16.18
C LYS A 281 6.47 14.23 16.42
#